data_2cfa0b7ac6c77f3af936498219c87bcb
#
_entry.id   2cfa0b7ac6c77f3af936498219c87bcb
#
_cell.length_a   1.000
_cell.length_b   1.000
_cell.length_c   1.000
_cell.angle_alpha   90.00
_cell.angle_beta   90.00
_cell.angle_gamma   90.00
#
_symmetry.space_group_name_H-M   'P 1'
#
loop_
_entity.id
_entity.type
_entity.pdbx_description
1 polymer ?
#
loop_
_entity_poly.entity_id
_entity_poly.type
_entity_poly.pdbx_seq_one_letter_code
_entity_poly.pdbx_strand_id
1 'polypeptide(L)'
;MLFRSDEQRWAGALAPQVDGLLLVSPLMPDAALRELDATVPVVMINRLLDGIASVVVDAAEAVAHAVEHLHALGHRRIVYLAGPSGSYSNGFRLRGYREACARLGMEATELGPFNARFSAGVRAADLVLASGATAVLAYNDEVAVGVINRLFDRGVRVPDDLSIVGVDDTSLAEMVTPRLTTVRLPADALGRAAVRMLFDPLVARGPRTRDPLVLHADLIIRSSTGPVTSR
;
A
#
# COMPACT_ATOMS: atom_id res chain seq x y z
N MET A 1 -16.29 2.61 -9.20
CA MET A 1 -16.82 1.53 -10.04
C MET A 1 -16.23 1.50 -11.46
N LEU A 2 -15.86 2.63 -12.05
CA LEU A 2 -15.29 2.75 -13.41
C LEU A 2 -13.96 1.99 -13.63
N PHE A 3 -13.06 1.95 -12.66
CA PHE A 3 -11.73 1.36 -12.84
C PHE A 3 -11.70 -0.18 -13.00
N ARG A 4 -12.60 -0.93 -12.33
CA ARG A 4 -12.63 -2.40 -12.44
C ARG A 4 -13.06 -2.89 -13.81
N SER A 5 -14.03 -2.22 -14.45
CA SER A 5 -14.49 -2.55 -15.80
C SER A 5 -13.46 -2.21 -16.87
N ASP A 6 -12.71 -1.13 -16.67
CA ASP A 6 -11.66 -0.72 -17.60
C ASP A 6 -10.46 -1.67 -17.53
N GLU A 7 -10.02 -2.08 -16.33
CA GLU A 7 -8.93 -3.02 -16.14
C GLU A 7 -9.22 -4.37 -16.84
N GLN A 8 -10.42 -4.94 -16.62
CA GLN A 8 -10.83 -6.18 -17.27
C GLN A 8 -10.88 -6.05 -18.80
N ARG A 9 -11.43 -4.94 -19.31
CA ARG A 9 -11.49 -4.66 -20.74
C ARG A 9 -10.11 -4.57 -21.39
N TRP A 10 -9.17 -3.85 -20.74
CA TRP A 10 -7.81 -3.70 -21.25
C TRP A 10 -7.04 -5.03 -21.22
N ALA A 11 -7.11 -5.74 -20.10
CA ALA A 11 -6.46 -7.05 -19.97
C ALA A 11 -6.98 -8.06 -21.02
N GLY A 12 -8.30 -8.12 -21.21
CA GLY A 12 -8.91 -8.99 -22.22
C GLY A 12 -8.54 -8.61 -23.67
N ALA A 13 -8.40 -7.30 -23.97
CA ALA A 13 -7.97 -6.85 -25.29
C ALA A 13 -6.49 -7.14 -25.57
N LEU A 14 -5.63 -7.16 -24.56
CA LEU A 14 -4.20 -7.46 -24.69
C LEU A 14 -3.91 -8.97 -24.74
N ALA A 15 -4.69 -9.79 -24.04
CA ALA A 15 -4.44 -11.23 -23.90
C ALA A 15 -4.14 -11.96 -25.22
N PRO A 16 -4.87 -11.74 -26.33
CA PRO A 16 -4.56 -12.43 -27.60
C PRO A 16 -3.31 -11.91 -28.33
N GLN A 17 -2.68 -10.85 -27.83
CA GLN A 17 -1.56 -10.15 -28.51
C GLN A 17 -0.22 -10.35 -27.80
N VAL A 18 -0.20 -11.09 -26.67
CA VAL A 18 0.98 -11.25 -25.81
C VAL A 18 1.15 -12.70 -25.38
N ASP A 19 2.36 -13.07 -25.00
CA ASP A 19 2.70 -14.42 -24.52
C ASP A 19 2.45 -14.59 -23.00
N GLY A 20 2.17 -13.50 -22.30
CA GLY A 20 1.87 -13.50 -20.85
C GLY A 20 1.57 -12.12 -20.30
N LEU A 21 0.95 -12.06 -19.13
CA LEU A 21 0.55 -10.82 -18.47
C LEU A 21 1.06 -10.76 -17.02
N LEU A 22 1.61 -9.60 -16.66
CA LEU A 22 1.85 -9.23 -15.27
C LEU A 22 0.75 -8.26 -14.82
N LEU A 23 -0.02 -8.64 -13.83
CA LEU A 23 -1.10 -7.82 -13.26
C LEU A 23 -0.69 -7.27 -11.90
N VAL A 24 -0.52 -5.96 -11.81
CA VAL A 24 -0.06 -5.30 -10.57
C VAL A 24 -1.25 -4.79 -9.75
N SER A 25 -1.43 -5.36 -8.57
CA SER A 25 -2.52 -5.03 -7.64
C SER A 25 -3.91 -5.02 -8.30
N PRO A 26 -4.26 -6.05 -9.10
CA PRO A 26 -5.50 -6.05 -9.85
C PRO A 26 -6.70 -6.00 -8.93
N LEU A 27 -7.73 -5.23 -9.32
CA LEU A 27 -9.02 -5.11 -8.62
C LEU A 27 -10.15 -5.85 -9.34
N MET A 28 -9.85 -6.54 -10.43
CA MET A 28 -10.82 -7.38 -11.17
C MET A 28 -11.42 -8.46 -10.27
N PRO A 29 -12.66 -8.92 -10.54
CA PRO A 29 -13.23 -10.09 -9.87
C PRO A 29 -12.40 -11.35 -10.09
N ASP A 30 -12.42 -12.29 -9.12
CA ASP A 30 -11.68 -13.56 -9.19
C ASP A 30 -12.05 -14.37 -10.46
N ALA A 31 -13.34 -14.38 -10.82
CA ALA A 31 -13.80 -15.06 -12.04
C ALA A 31 -13.11 -14.51 -13.30
N ALA A 32 -13.02 -13.17 -13.43
CA ALA A 32 -12.37 -12.54 -14.58
C ALA A 32 -10.86 -12.82 -14.62
N LEU A 33 -10.20 -12.88 -13.46
CA LEU A 33 -8.78 -13.26 -13.38
C LEU A 33 -8.56 -14.72 -13.81
N ARG A 34 -9.45 -15.65 -13.42
CA ARG A 34 -9.39 -17.05 -13.86
C ARG A 34 -9.65 -17.23 -15.35
N GLU A 35 -10.62 -16.50 -15.90
CA GLU A 35 -10.89 -16.48 -17.35
C GLU A 35 -9.68 -15.98 -18.14
N LEU A 36 -9.05 -14.91 -17.66
CA LEU A 36 -7.86 -14.34 -18.28
C LEU A 36 -6.68 -15.32 -18.25
N ASP A 37 -6.42 -15.95 -17.10
CA ASP A 37 -5.35 -16.92 -16.92
C ASP A 37 -5.59 -18.23 -17.70
N ALA A 38 -6.84 -18.54 -18.05
CA ALA A 38 -7.15 -19.64 -18.97
C ALA A 38 -6.82 -19.32 -20.44
N THR A 39 -6.71 -18.04 -20.79
CA THR A 39 -6.43 -17.55 -22.15
C THR A 39 -4.94 -17.32 -22.38
N VAL A 40 -4.25 -16.73 -21.41
CA VAL A 40 -2.84 -16.37 -21.46
C VAL A 40 -2.22 -16.54 -20.07
N PRO A 41 -0.96 -16.99 -19.93
CA PRO A 41 -0.30 -17.09 -18.64
C PRO A 41 -0.32 -15.76 -17.87
N VAL A 42 -0.80 -15.77 -16.61
CA VAL A 42 -0.88 -14.61 -15.76
C VAL A 42 -0.01 -14.79 -14.51
N VAL A 43 0.75 -13.78 -14.16
CA VAL A 43 1.36 -13.65 -12.83
C VAL A 43 0.82 -12.42 -12.15
N MET A 44 0.28 -12.59 -10.95
CA MET A 44 -0.23 -11.49 -10.15
C MET A 44 0.84 -10.94 -9.20
N ILE A 45 0.87 -9.63 -9.09
CA ILE A 45 1.70 -8.90 -8.14
C ILE A 45 0.78 -8.26 -7.10
N ASN A 46 1.07 -8.48 -5.82
CA ASN A 46 0.29 -7.96 -4.69
C ASN A 46 -1.20 -8.35 -4.72
N ARG A 47 -1.50 -9.54 -5.20
CA ARG A 47 -2.80 -10.20 -5.03
C ARG A 47 -2.61 -11.71 -5.02
N LEU A 48 -3.37 -12.42 -4.17
CA LEU A 48 -3.44 -13.88 -4.14
C LEU A 48 -4.78 -14.35 -4.69
N LEU A 49 -4.72 -15.40 -5.48
CA LEU A 49 -5.86 -16.18 -5.92
C LEU A 49 -5.38 -17.60 -6.19
N ASP A 50 -5.99 -18.58 -5.51
CA ASP A 50 -5.60 -19.98 -5.64
C ASP A 50 -5.61 -20.43 -7.11
N GLY A 51 -4.53 -21.06 -7.52
CA GLY A 51 -4.32 -21.57 -8.87
C GLY A 51 -3.70 -20.56 -9.84
N ILE A 52 -3.46 -19.31 -9.46
CA ILE A 52 -2.74 -18.31 -10.27
C ILE A 52 -1.42 -17.96 -9.60
N ALA A 53 -0.34 -17.98 -10.39
CA ALA A 53 0.99 -17.62 -9.91
C ALA A 53 1.03 -16.20 -9.36
N SER A 54 1.65 -16.01 -8.19
CA SER A 54 1.59 -14.71 -7.49
C SER A 54 2.89 -14.40 -6.76
N VAL A 55 3.28 -13.13 -6.80
CA VAL A 55 4.34 -12.54 -5.97
C VAL A 55 3.72 -11.43 -5.14
N VAL A 56 3.89 -11.48 -3.82
CA VAL A 56 3.28 -10.50 -2.91
C VAL A 56 4.31 -9.91 -1.94
N VAL A 57 4.04 -8.71 -1.45
CA VAL A 57 4.78 -8.14 -0.33
C VAL A 57 3.90 -8.18 0.91
N ASP A 58 4.34 -8.91 1.94
CA ASP A 58 3.76 -8.76 3.28
C ASP A 58 4.40 -7.57 3.98
N ALA A 59 3.68 -6.46 4.01
CA ALA A 59 4.11 -5.24 4.65
C ALA A 59 3.62 -5.12 6.11
N ALA A 60 2.99 -6.15 6.68
CA ALA A 60 2.38 -6.05 8.01
C ALA A 60 3.41 -5.74 9.10
N GLU A 61 4.54 -6.45 9.09
CA GLU A 61 5.62 -6.25 10.07
C GLU A 61 6.22 -4.84 9.95
N ALA A 62 6.54 -4.38 8.74
CA ALA A 62 7.11 -3.05 8.52
C ALA A 62 6.13 -1.93 8.89
N VAL A 63 4.83 -2.12 8.66
CA VAL A 63 3.78 -1.22 9.13
C VAL A 63 3.69 -1.24 10.65
N ALA A 64 3.80 -2.39 11.28
CA ALA A 64 3.85 -2.49 12.75
C ALA A 64 5.05 -1.71 13.31
N HIS A 65 6.24 -1.84 12.71
CA HIS A 65 7.42 -1.05 13.08
C HIS A 65 7.19 0.47 12.90
N ALA A 66 6.43 0.89 11.88
CA ALA A 66 6.07 2.30 11.71
C ALA A 66 5.19 2.80 12.86
N VAL A 67 4.23 2.00 13.31
CA VAL A 67 3.38 2.33 14.47
C VAL A 67 4.22 2.36 15.76
N GLU A 68 5.12 1.40 15.97
CA GLU A 68 6.03 1.35 17.11
C GLU A 68 6.98 2.56 17.13
N HIS A 69 7.51 2.96 15.97
CA HIS A 69 8.31 4.17 15.83
C HIS A 69 7.52 5.42 16.26
N LEU A 70 6.30 5.60 15.78
CA LEU A 70 5.44 6.71 16.18
C LEU A 70 5.10 6.66 17.68
N HIS A 71 4.83 5.47 18.21
CA HIS A 71 4.57 5.28 19.63
C HIS A 71 5.80 5.65 20.48
N ALA A 72 7.02 5.29 20.07
CA ALA A 72 8.27 5.65 20.73
C ALA A 72 8.51 7.17 20.74
N LEU A 73 8.01 7.90 19.72
CA LEU A 73 8.00 9.37 19.65
C LEU A 73 6.91 10.01 20.52
N GLY A 74 6.13 9.23 21.26
CA GLY A 74 5.10 9.71 22.18
C GLY A 74 3.69 9.76 21.59
N HIS A 75 3.49 9.43 20.32
CA HIS A 75 2.16 9.41 19.73
C HIS A 75 1.29 8.29 20.32
N ARG A 76 0.04 8.64 20.65
CA ARG A 76 -0.98 7.71 21.19
C ARG A 76 -2.27 7.73 20.37
N ARG A 77 -2.47 8.75 19.54
CA ARG A 77 -3.58 8.87 18.59
C ARG A 77 -3.01 8.88 17.19
N ILE A 78 -2.91 7.70 16.62
CA ILE A 78 -2.40 7.44 15.25
C ILE A 78 -3.60 7.03 14.41
N VAL A 79 -3.79 7.66 13.25
CA VAL A 79 -4.85 7.32 12.30
C VAL A 79 -4.27 6.62 11.09
N TYR A 80 -4.90 5.54 10.67
CA TYR A 80 -4.62 4.87 9.39
C TYR A 80 -5.57 5.37 8.30
N LEU A 81 -5.02 5.85 7.19
CA LEU A 81 -5.78 6.18 5.99
C LEU A 81 -5.88 4.96 5.10
N ALA A 82 -7.03 4.29 5.12
CA ALA A 82 -7.26 3.03 4.40
C ALA A 82 -7.31 3.24 2.88
N GLY A 83 -6.69 2.33 2.16
CA GLY A 83 -6.68 2.31 0.69
C GLY A 83 -8.00 1.83 0.07
N PRO A 84 -8.02 1.59 -1.24
CA PRO A 84 -9.23 1.19 -1.96
C PRO A 84 -9.86 -0.09 -1.41
N SER A 85 -11.19 -0.12 -1.40
CA SER A 85 -11.94 -1.33 -1.04
C SER A 85 -11.56 -2.50 -1.96
N GLY A 86 -11.22 -3.64 -1.37
CA GLY A 86 -10.79 -4.85 -2.08
C GLY A 86 -9.30 -4.84 -2.49
N SER A 87 -8.52 -3.84 -2.07
CA SER A 87 -7.06 -3.88 -2.21
C SER A 87 -6.46 -4.95 -1.31
N TYR A 88 -5.78 -5.92 -1.91
CA TYR A 88 -5.09 -6.98 -1.19
C TYR A 88 -3.97 -6.42 -0.29
N SER A 89 -3.18 -5.49 -0.83
CA SER A 89 -2.11 -4.81 -0.08
C SER A 89 -2.63 -4.04 1.14
N ASN A 90 -3.84 -3.46 1.05
CA ASN A 90 -4.46 -2.79 2.19
C ASN A 90 -4.73 -3.76 3.34
N GLY A 91 -5.06 -5.01 3.03
CA GLY A 91 -5.29 -6.05 4.04
C GLY A 91 -4.06 -6.30 4.92
N PHE A 92 -2.88 -6.44 4.34
CA PHE A 92 -1.62 -6.60 5.09
C PHE A 92 -1.28 -5.36 5.92
N ARG A 93 -1.35 -4.18 5.30
CA ARG A 93 -1.03 -2.90 5.98
C ARG A 93 -1.96 -2.67 7.17
N LEU A 94 -3.26 -2.91 6.99
CA LEU A 94 -4.26 -2.75 8.03
C LEU A 94 -4.09 -3.77 9.16
N ARG A 95 -3.75 -5.02 8.83
CA ARG A 95 -3.43 -6.05 9.82
C ARG A 95 -2.26 -5.59 10.70
N GLY A 96 -1.13 -5.20 10.10
CA GLY A 96 0.05 -4.74 10.84
C GLY A 96 -0.25 -3.52 11.74
N TYR A 97 -1.03 -2.56 11.23
CA TYR A 97 -1.48 -1.41 12.01
C TYR A 97 -2.32 -1.81 13.22
N ARG A 98 -3.35 -2.65 13.03
CA ARG A 98 -4.25 -3.10 14.10
C ARG A 98 -3.53 -3.92 15.16
N GLU A 99 -2.69 -4.86 14.73
CA GLU A 99 -1.90 -5.71 15.63
C GLU A 99 -0.92 -4.89 16.47
N ALA A 100 -0.25 -3.90 15.87
CA ALA A 100 0.65 -3.01 16.62
C ALA A 100 -0.13 -2.13 17.61
N CYS A 101 -1.25 -1.53 17.20
CA CYS A 101 -2.11 -0.76 18.11
C CYS A 101 -2.57 -1.61 19.30
N ALA A 102 -3.04 -2.82 19.07
CA ALA A 102 -3.47 -3.74 20.13
C ALA A 102 -2.33 -4.08 21.10
N ARG A 103 -1.13 -4.40 20.57
CA ARG A 103 0.07 -4.69 21.37
C ARG A 103 0.49 -3.52 22.26
N LEU A 104 0.31 -2.28 21.77
CA LEU A 104 0.70 -1.04 22.44
C LEU A 104 -0.42 -0.43 23.30
N GLY A 105 -1.59 -1.09 23.39
CA GLY A 105 -2.75 -0.60 24.15
C GLY A 105 -3.35 0.68 23.56
N MET A 106 -3.23 0.89 22.24
CA MET A 106 -3.81 2.04 21.52
C MET A 106 -5.09 1.65 20.79
N GLU A 107 -6.00 2.61 20.65
CA GLU A 107 -7.16 2.45 19.78
C GLU A 107 -6.73 2.52 18.30
N ALA A 108 -7.20 1.55 17.50
CA ALA A 108 -6.98 1.54 16.06
C ALA A 108 -8.06 2.38 15.36
N THR A 109 -7.72 3.60 14.97
CA THR A 109 -8.62 4.52 14.27
C THR A 109 -8.32 4.50 12.77
N GLU A 110 -9.36 4.23 11.97
CA GLU A 110 -9.27 4.11 10.51
C GLU A 110 -10.17 5.12 9.83
N LEU A 111 -9.66 5.78 8.79
CA LEU A 111 -10.43 6.67 7.92
C LEU A 111 -10.38 6.14 6.48
N GLY A 112 -11.47 6.24 5.77
CA GLY A 112 -11.58 5.79 4.39
C GLY A 112 -12.77 4.84 4.17
N PRO A 113 -12.77 4.06 3.07
CA PRO A 113 -11.68 3.84 2.12
C PRO A 113 -11.42 5.01 1.17
N PHE A 114 -10.15 5.22 0.81
CA PHE A 114 -9.71 6.25 -0.12
C PHE A 114 -9.12 5.63 -1.40
N ASN A 115 -9.16 6.36 -2.51
CA ASN A 115 -8.37 6.00 -3.68
C ASN A 115 -6.87 6.25 -3.38
N ALA A 116 -6.01 5.42 -3.97
CA ALA A 116 -4.55 5.49 -3.80
C ALA A 116 -3.92 6.62 -4.64
N ARG A 117 -4.40 7.87 -4.48
CA ARG A 117 -3.99 9.03 -5.28
C ARG A 117 -3.79 10.27 -4.41
N PHE A 118 -2.91 11.17 -4.83
CA PHE A 118 -2.65 12.47 -4.21
C PHE A 118 -3.94 13.22 -3.81
N SER A 119 -4.92 13.33 -4.73
CA SER A 119 -6.17 14.03 -4.46
C SER A 119 -7.02 13.43 -3.34
N ALA A 120 -6.85 12.15 -3.05
CA ALA A 120 -7.51 11.51 -1.91
C ALA A 120 -6.85 11.93 -0.58
N GLY A 121 -5.52 12.05 -0.55
CA GLY A 121 -4.77 12.59 0.59
C GLY A 121 -5.18 14.01 0.92
N VAL A 122 -5.31 14.87 -0.10
CA VAL A 122 -5.80 16.25 0.08
C VAL A 122 -7.17 16.27 0.77
N ARG A 123 -8.11 15.40 0.36
CA ARG A 123 -9.44 15.32 0.99
C ARG A 123 -9.40 14.68 2.39
N ALA A 124 -8.50 13.73 2.62
CA ALA A 124 -8.40 13.05 3.90
C ALA A 124 -7.82 13.95 5.01
N ALA A 125 -6.99 14.93 4.66
CA ALA A 125 -6.30 15.78 5.62
C ALA A 125 -7.25 16.52 6.58
N ASP A 126 -8.37 17.06 6.10
CA ASP A 126 -9.34 17.75 6.95
C ASP A 126 -10.03 16.77 7.93
N LEU A 127 -10.24 15.49 7.54
CA LEU A 127 -10.76 14.45 8.42
C LEU A 127 -9.71 14.04 9.48
N VAL A 128 -8.44 13.97 9.08
CA VAL A 128 -7.33 13.73 10.03
C VAL A 128 -7.29 14.80 11.10
N LEU A 129 -7.35 16.07 10.71
CA LEU A 129 -7.37 17.18 11.67
C LEU A 129 -8.58 17.10 12.61
N ALA A 130 -9.75 16.77 12.10
CA ALA A 130 -10.97 16.62 12.89
C ALA A 130 -10.92 15.42 13.86
N SER A 131 -10.13 14.39 13.58
CA SER A 131 -9.98 13.22 14.47
C SER A 131 -9.13 13.48 15.71
N GLY A 132 -8.41 14.60 15.77
CA GLY A 132 -7.47 14.91 16.85
C GLY A 132 -6.24 14.00 16.86
N ALA A 133 -5.94 13.33 15.76
CA ALA A 133 -4.73 12.50 15.61
C ALA A 133 -3.48 13.38 15.71
N THR A 134 -2.41 12.81 16.25
CA THR A 134 -1.08 13.42 16.30
C THR A 134 -0.12 12.81 15.28
N ALA A 135 -0.50 11.67 14.70
CA ALA A 135 0.23 11.03 13.62
C ALA A 135 -0.70 10.33 12.64
N VAL A 136 -0.24 10.19 11.41
CA VAL A 136 -0.93 9.53 10.30
C VAL A 136 -0.03 8.47 9.69
N LEU A 137 -0.59 7.29 9.50
CA LEU A 137 -0.05 6.27 8.60
C LEU A 137 -0.94 6.24 7.34
N ALA A 138 -0.42 6.73 6.24
CA ALA A 138 -1.15 6.77 4.97
C ALA A 138 -1.03 5.43 4.23
N TYR A 139 -2.08 5.10 3.44
CA TYR A 139 -2.09 3.90 2.60
C TYR A 139 -0.84 3.81 1.71
N ASN A 140 -0.45 4.93 1.07
CA ASN A 140 0.76 5.00 0.25
C ASN A 140 1.37 6.41 0.27
N ASP A 141 2.53 6.58 -0.39
CA ASP A 141 3.24 7.86 -0.46
C ASP A 141 2.44 8.95 -1.19
N GLU A 142 1.70 8.59 -2.25
CA GLU A 142 0.87 9.56 -2.99
C GLU A 142 -0.20 10.18 -2.09
N VAL A 143 -0.86 9.36 -1.27
CA VAL A 143 -1.84 9.83 -0.28
C VAL A 143 -1.13 10.65 0.81
N ALA A 144 0.03 10.20 1.32
CA ALA A 144 0.80 10.93 2.32
C ALA A 144 1.21 12.33 1.85
N VAL A 145 1.72 12.44 0.62
CA VAL A 145 2.10 13.73 0.01
C VAL A 145 0.88 14.63 -0.19
N GLY A 146 -0.27 14.06 -0.55
CA GLY A 146 -1.54 14.80 -0.62
C GLY A 146 -1.96 15.38 0.74
N VAL A 147 -1.79 14.61 1.83
CA VAL A 147 -2.03 15.09 3.20
C VAL A 147 -1.06 16.22 3.54
N ILE A 148 0.26 16.03 3.34
CA ILE A 148 1.28 17.05 3.60
C ILE A 148 0.95 18.37 2.91
N ASN A 149 0.61 18.29 1.61
CA ASN A 149 0.26 19.47 0.82
C ASN A 149 -0.93 20.22 1.40
N ARG A 150 -2.00 19.52 1.78
CA ARG A 150 -3.19 20.14 2.38
C ARG A 150 -2.91 20.72 3.75
N LEU A 151 -2.09 20.05 4.58
CA LEU A 151 -1.68 20.56 5.89
C LEU A 151 -0.87 21.86 5.76
N PHE A 152 0.00 21.95 4.75
CA PHE A 152 0.73 23.18 4.45
C PHE A 152 -0.23 24.35 4.16
N ASP A 153 -1.27 24.14 3.33
CA ASP A 153 -2.31 25.14 3.06
C ASP A 153 -3.07 25.57 4.32
N ARG A 154 -3.13 24.69 5.33
CA ARG A 154 -3.80 24.95 6.61
C ARG A 154 -2.87 25.55 7.67
N GLY A 155 -1.59 25.76 7.36
CA GLY A 155 -0.60 26.24 8.32
C GLY A 155 -0.22 25.20 9.39
N VAL A 156 -0.48 23.92 9.16
CA VAL A 156 -0.12 22.80 10.04
C VAL A 156 1.24 22.27 9.62
N ARG A 157 2.17 22.22 10.55
CA ARG A 157 3.56 21.85 10.28
C ARG A 157 3.78 20.35 10.44
N VAL A 158 4.48 19.77 9.48
CA VAL A 158 4.97 18.39 9.55
C VAL A 158 6.48 18.45 9.77
N PRO A 159 7.05 17.78 10.81
CA PRO A 159 6.38 16.87 11.75
C PRO A 159 5.85 17.54 13.03
N ASP A 160 6.11 18.85 13.26
CA ASP A 160 5.94 19.51 14.57
C ASP A 160 4.52 19.43 15.12
N ASP A 161 3.50 19.60 14.28
CA ASP A 161 2.09 19.56 14.67
C ASP A 161 1.44 18.21 14.35
N LEU A 162 1.93 17.50 13.31
CA LEU A 162 1.43 16.18 12.88
C LEU A 162 2.54 15.38 12.22
N SER A 163 2.82 14.18 12.71
CA SER A 163 3.74 13.23 12.09
C SER A 163 3.05 12.44 10.96
N ILE A 164 3.77 12.14 9.87
CA ILE A 164 3.22 11.40 8.73
C ILE A 164 4.18 10.29 8.30
N VAL A 165 3.61 9.10 8.08
CA VAL A 165 4.29 7.95 7.49
C VAL A 165 3.56 7.53 6.21
N GLY A 166 4.32 7.27 5.14
CA GLY A 166 3.84 6.71 3.88
C GLY A 166 4.11 5.21 3.75
N VAL A 167 3.81 4.69 2.58
CA VAL A 167 4.17 3.33 2.14
C VAL A 167 4.50 3.40 0.65
N ASP A 168 5.45 2.65 0.19
CA ASP A 168 5.98 2.32 -1.12
C ASP A 168 7.45 2.76 -1.31
N ASP A 169 7.91 3.84 -0.66
CA ASP A 169 9.23 4.49 -0.84
C ASP A 169 9.50 4.90 -2.30
N THR A 170 8.53 5.59 -2.86
CA THR A 170 8.65 6.17 -4.21
C THR A 170 9.55 7.40 -4.20
N SER A 171 9.95 7.88 -5.39
CA SER A 171 10.70 9.14 -5.53
C SER A 171 10.01 10.35 -4.86
N LEU A 172 8.68 10.32 -4.72
CA LEU A 172 7.93 11.35 -4.01
C LEU A 172 8.36 11.47 -2.55
N ALA A 173 8.73 10.37 -1.91
CA ALA A 173 9.14 10.36 -0.50
C ALA A 173 10.44 11.17 -0.26
N GLU A 174 11.30 11.25 -1.26
CA GLU A 174 12.54 12.03 -1.20
C GLU A 174 12.38 13.48 -1.69
N MET A 175 11.41 13.72 -2.59
CA MET A 175 11.17 15.02 -3.21
C MET A 175 10.31 15.95 -2.36
N VAL A 176 9.41 15.42 -1.53
CA VAL A 176 8.55 16.21 -0.66
C VAL A 176 9.32 16.82 0.51
N THR A 177 8.88 17.99 0.98
CA THR A 177 9.44 18.62 2.17
C THR A 177 8.35 18.72 3.24
N PRO A 178 8.62 18.14 4.44
CA PRO A 178 9.79 17.36 4.84
C PRO A 178 9.85 16.01 4.11
N ARG A 179 11.06 15.40 4.00
CA ARG A 179 11.22 14.07 3.38
C ARG A 179 10.41 13.04 4.15
N LEU A 180 9.68 12.21 3.41
CA LEU A 180 8.68 11.29 3.96
C LEU A 180 9.31 10.03 4.57
N THR A 181 9.06 9.80 5.85
CA THR A 181 9.22 8.49 6.50
C THR A 181 8.22 7.53 5.84
N THR A 182 8.66 6.35 5.39
CA THR A 182 7.82 5.46 4.60
C THR A 182 8.23 4.00 4.75
N VAL A 183 7.31 3.09 4.51
CA VAL A 183 7.57 1.65 4.40
C VAL A 183 8.04 1.35 2.97
N ARG A 184 9.29 0.94 2.82
CA ARG A 184 9.89 0.57 1.53
C ARG A 184 9.43 -0.80 1.10
N LEU A 185 8.81 -0.88 -0.08
CA LEU A 185 8.54 -2.14 -0.75
C LEU A 185 9.72 -2.51 -1.66
N PRO A 186 10.14 -3.79 -1.73
CA PRO A 186 11.25 -4.22 -2.58
C PRO A 186 10.82 -4.32 -4.06
N ALA A 187 10.43 -3.18 -4.67
CA ALA A 187 9.81 -3.11 -6.00
C ALA A 187 10.63 -3.79 -7.10
N ASP A 188 11.95 -3.60 -7.08
CA ASP A 188 12.86 -4.24 -8.03
C ASP A 188 12.88 -5.78 -7.90
N ALA A 189 12.95 -6.28 -6.66
CA ALA A 189 12.93 -7.73 -6.40
C ALA A 189 11.58 -8.32 -6.78
N LEU A 190 10.49 -7.60 -6.47
CA LEU A 190 9.11 -7.96 -6.83
C LEU A 190 8.94 -8.08 -8.34
N GLY A 191 9.38 -7.08 -9.10
CA GLY A 191 9.32 -7.08 -10.56
C GLY A 191 10.15 -8.21 -11.18
N ARG A 192 11.41 -8.37 -10.74
CA ARG A 192 12.28 -9.45 -11.23
C ARG A 192 11.70 -10.84 -10.92
N ALA A 193 11.13 -11.03 -9.74
CA ALA A 193 10.52 -12.30 -9.35
C ALA A 193 9.29 -12.60 -10.23
N ALA A 194 8.43 -11.62 -10.45
CA ALA A 194 7.25 -11.79 -11.30
C ALA A 194 7.61 -12.11 -12.74
N VAL A 195 8.61 -11.44 -13.32
CA VAL A 195 9.11 -11.74 -14.67
C VAL A 195 9.68 -13.15 -14.74
N ARG A 196 10.55 -13.54 -13.80
CA ARG A 196 11.10 -14.92 -13.76
C ARG A 196 9.99 -15.96 -13.67
N MET A 197 8.97 -15.71 -12.84
CA MET A 197 7.84 -16.61 -12.69
C MET A 197 7.03 -16.72 -13.97
N LEU A 198 6.83 -15.62 -14.73
CA LEU A 198 6.10 -15.62 -16.00
C LEU A 198 6.81 -16.47 -17.07
N PHE A 199 8.15 -16.41 -17.13
CA PHE A 199 8.96 -17.18 -18.07
C PHE A 199 9.30 -18.59 -17.60
N ASP A 200 8.88 -19.02 -16.40
CA ASP A 200 9.09 -20.39 -15.94
C ASP A 200 8.16 -21.35 -16.71
N PRO A 201 8.72 -22.35 -17.44
CA PRO A 201 7.92 -23.30 -18.20
C PRO A 201 6.88 -24.06 -17.38
N LEU A 202 7.11 -24.21 -16.07
CA LEU A 202 6.17 -24.84 -15.15
C LEU A 202 4.96 -23.93 -14.83
N VAL A 203 5.10 -22.61 -14.91
CA VAL A 203 3.98 -21.67 -14.80
C VAL A 203 3.16 -21.67 -16.07
N ALA A 204 3.83 -21.74 -17.23
CA ALA A 204 3.16 -21.75 -18.53
C ALA A 204 2.40 -23.05 -18.84
N ARG A 205 2.82 -24.21 -18.28
CA ARG A 205 2.36 -25.55 -18.70
C ARG A 205 2.08 -26.53 -17.55
N GLY A 206 2.36 -26.18 -16.29
CA GLY A 206 2.29 -27.08 -15.14
C GLY A 206 1.00 -26.99 -14.34
N PRO A 207 0.77 -27.92 -13.37
CA PRO A 207 -0.30 -27.77 -12.40
C PRO A 207 -0.09 -26.48 -11.60
N ARG A 208 -1.13 -25.65 -11.55
CA ARG A 208 -1.10 -24.27 -11.05
C ARG A 208 -1.16 -24.15 -9.51
N THR A 209 -0.55 -25.11 -8.80
CA THR A 209 -0.44 -25.09 -7.34
C THR A 209 0.97 -24.67 -6.95
N ARG A 210 1.22 -23.37 -6.90
CA ARG A 210 2.46 -22.85 -6.31
C ARG A 210 2.13 -21.97 -5.13
N ASP A 211 2.90 -22.17 -4.06
CA ASP A 211 2.90 -21.22 -2.95
C ASP A 211 3.32 -19.85 -3.48
N PRO A 212 2.64 -18.77 -3.06
CA PRO A 212 3.01 -17.44 -3.48
C PRO A 212 4.42 -17.11 -2.99
N LEU A 213 5.20 -16.42 -3.82
CA LEU A 213 6.45 -15.84 -3.35
C LEU A 213 6.13 -14.60 -2.51
N VAL A 214 6.49 -14.65 -1.22
CA VAL A 214 6.29 -13.55 -0.29
C VAL A 214 7.60 -12.82 -0.07
N LEU A 215 7.60 -11.52 -0.30
CA LEU A 215 8.70 -10.61 0.00
C LEU A 215 8.33 -9.75 1.22
N HIS A 216 9.35 -9.23 1.91
CA HIS A 216 9.17 -8.38 3.08
C HIS A 216 9.52 -6.92 2.76
N ALA A 217 8.98 -6.02 3.56
CA ALA A 217 9.16 -4.58 3.47
C ALA A 217 9.98 -4.07 4.67
N ASP A 218 10.56 -2.87 4.55
CA ASP A 218 11.36 -2.23 5.59
C ASP A 218 10.84 -0.82 5.90
N LEU A 219 10.98 -0.35 7.14
CA LEU A 219 10.70 1.04 7.51
C LEU A 219 11.93 1.92 7.22
N ILE A 220 11.72 3.01 6.48
CA ILE A 220 12.72 4.03 6.19
C ILE A 220 12.34 5.31 6.91
N ILE A 221 13.10 5.67 7.93
CA ILE A 221 12.86 6.88 8.73
C ILE A 221 13.51 8.07 8.04
N ARG A 222 12.74 9.16 7.89
CA ARG A 222 13.15 10.46 7.36
C ARG A 222 12.67 11.59 8.27
N SER A 223 12.28 12.74 7.69
CA SER A 223 12.01 13.98 8.44
C SER A 223 10.54 14.27 8.68
N SER A 224 9.60 13.44 8.20
CA SER A 224 8.16 13.68 8.36
C SER A 224 7.58 13.15 9.67
N THR A 225 8.41 12.59 10.54
CA THR A 225 8.04 12.12 11.87
C THR A 225 8.92 12.78 12.92
N GLY A 226 8.34 13.18 14.06
CA GLY A 226 9.01 13.82 15.17
C GLY A 226 8.29 13.54 16.50
N PRO A 227 8.88 13.93 17.64
CA PRO A 227 8.24 13.77 18.95
C PRO A 227 6.90 14.50 19.00
N VAL A 228 5.92 13.92 19.72
CA VAL A 228 4.67 14.62 19.98
C VAL A 228 4.93 15.89 20.81
N THR A 229 4.50 17.05 20.32
CA THR A 229 4.58 18.29 21.07
C THR A 229 3.37 18.40 21.99
N SER A 230 3.61 18.55 23.30
CA SER A 230 2.55 18.87 24.28
C SER A 230 1.95 20.23 23.94
N ARG A 231 0.70 20.25 23.50
CA ARG A 231 -0.11 21.48 23.48
C ARG A 231 -0.91 21.60 24.75
#